data_8ecbfbe9e1de2fd7dac7e6eef444065d
#
_entry.id   8ecbfbe9e1de2fd7dac7e6eef444065d
#
_cell.length_a   1.000
_cell.length_b   1.000
_cell.length_c   1.000
_cell.angle_alpha   90.00
_cell.angle_beta   90.00
_cell.angle_gamma   90.00
#
_symmetry.space_group_name_H-M   'P 1'
#
loop_
_entity.id
_entity.type
_entity.pdbx_description
1 polymer ?
#
loop_
_entity_poly.entity_id
_entity_poly.type
_entity_poly.pdbx_seq_one_letter_code
_entity_poly.pdbx_strand_id
1 'polypeptide(L)'
;MHDLQQEKKLVLEYFNSINNANSDTLIEIISKYTSSNFKMRCTHPFNELSGAEEIANNLWIPIKNSFNPIQRRMDIFYAGINSLDNNEGKWVTSMGHLMGVFKKSFFGIQPNYKSILLRYAEFYKVENNKITEGAIFLDIMNFMQQLGLPVIPESTGLVCVTPGPMNHRGLKYEHSNDAESQKTLELIHRMRDRLVKGSNMKSYKDELTLDWHDDMIWWGPGGIGASYTIDGYVKGHTKPFHDG
;
A
#
# COMPACT_ATOMS: atom_id res chain seq x y z
N MET A 1 18.55 -19.12 3.68
CA MET A 1 17.53 -18.09 3.37
C MET A 1 16.74 -17.77 4.62
N HIS A 2 16.31 -16.53 4.81
CA HIS A 2 15.69 -16.12 6.07
C HIS A 2 14.23 -16.54 6.12
N ASP A 3 13.86 -17.30 7.16
CA ASP A 3 12.45 -17.49 7.49
C ASP A 3 11.91 -16.19 8.10
N LEU A 4 11.00 -15.50 7.41
CA LEU A 4 10.41 -14.24 7.81
C LEU A 4 9.03 -14.42 8.50
N GLN A 5 8.76 -15.60 9.01
CA GLN A 5 7.45 -15.90 9.63
C GLN A 5 7.25 -15.14 10.95
N GLN A 6 8.34 -14.89 11.70
CA GLN A 6 8.27 -14.10 12.93
C GLN A 6 7.92 -12.64 12.64
N GLU A 7 8.53 -12.05 11.62
CA GLU A 7 8.26 -10.68 11.19
C GLU A 7 6.82 -10.53 10.67
N LYS A 8 6.36 -11.47 9.84
CA LYS A 8 4.95 -11.50 9.38
C LYS A 8 3.98 -11.60 10.55
N LYS A 9 4.24 -12.51 11.49
CA LYS A 9 3.39 -12.71 12.68
C LYS A 9 3.32 -11.43 13.51
N LEU A 10 4.45 -10.79 13.78
CA LEU A 10 4.51 -9.54 14.54
C LEU A 10 3.63 -8.45 13.90
N VAL A 11 3.75 -8.26 12.60
CA VAL A 11 2.98 -7.23 11.87
C VAL A 11 1.49 -7.58 11.81
N LEU A 12 1.12 -8.85 11.63
CA LEU A 12 -0.28 -9.28 11.71
C LEU A 12 -0.90 -9.05 13.09
N GLU A 13 -0.15 -9.34 14.15
CA GLU A 13 -0.59 -9.06 15.53
C GLU A 13 -0.74 -7.56 15.76
N TYR A 14 0.17 -6.74 15.25
CA TYR A 14 0.05 -5.28 15.27
C TYR A 14 -1.22 -4.81 14.54
N PHE A 15 -1.47 -5.28 13.32
CA PHE A 15 -2.69 -4.94 12.57
C PHE A 15 -3.95 -5.31 13.32
N ASN A 16 -4.01 -6.53 13.86
CA ASN A 16 -5.16 -7.00 14.64
C ASN A 16 -5.37 -6.16 15.89
N SER A 17 -4.30 -5.81 16.58
CA SER A 17 -4.36 -4.98 17.77
C SER A 17 -4.85 -3.56 17.45
N ILE A 18 -4.32 -2.92 16.39
CA ILE A 18 -4.81 -1.62 15.92
C ILE A 18 -6.28 -1.69 15.50
N ASN A 19 -6.70 -2.72 14.76
CA ASN A 19 -8.08 -2.84 14.30
C ASN A 19 -9.07 -2.91 15.46
N ASN A 20 -8.72 -3.65 16.52
CA ASN A 20 -9.57 -3.88 17.70
C ASN A 20 -9.43 -2.80 18.79
N ALA A 21 -8.43 -1.92 18.71
CA ALA A 21 -8.20 -0.86 19.67
C ALA A 21 -9.33 0.18 19.67
N ASN A 22 -9.63 0.72 20.84
CA ASN A 22 -10.29 2.03 20.96
C ASN A 22 -9.24 3.15 20.96
N SER A 23 -9.69 4.40 20.93
CA SER A 23 -8.79 5.56 20.89
C SER A 23 -7.87 5.62 22.11
N ASP A 24 -8.35 5.22 23.29
CA ASP A 24 -7.61 5.35 24.56
C ASP A 24 -6.47 4.33 24.69
N THR A 25 -6.56 3.20 23.99
CA THR A 25 -5.57 2.12 24.06
C THR A 25 -4.55 2.14 22.90
N LEU A 26 -4.73 3.00 21.90
CA LEU A 26 -3.87 3.01 20.70
C LEU A 26 -2.40 3.30 21.01
N ILE A 27 -2.12 4.26 21.88
CA ILE A 27 -0.73 4.63 22.24
C ILE A 27 -0.01 3.44 22.86
N GLU A 28 -0.65 2.76 23.82
CA GLU A 28 -0.10 1.58 24.48
C GLU A 28 0.15 0.45 23.47
N ILE A 29 -0.82 0.18 22.60
CA ILE A 29 -0.72 -0.85 21.57
C ILE A 29 0.41 -0.54 20.59
N ILE A 30 0.53 0.68 20.08
CA ILE A 30 1.62 1.05 19.18
C ILE A 30 2.96 0.87 19.90
N SER A 31 3.11 1.38 21.12
CA SER A 31 4.33 1.24 21.94
C SER A 31 4.72 -0.22 22.17
N LYS A 32 3.72 -1.11 22.33
CA LYS A 32 3.97 -2.54 22.53
C LYS A 32 4.68 -3.19 21.34
N TYR A 33 4.34 -2.82 20.10
CA TYR A 33 4.85 -3.45 18.88
C TYR A 33 6.02 -2.70 18.25
N THR A 34 6.19 -1.42 18.55
CA THR A 34 7.20 -0.58 17.91
C THR A 34 8.40 -0.31 18.83
N SER A 35 9.50 0.13 18.25
CA SER A 35 10.64 0.64 19.00
C SER A 35 10.36 2.06 19.54
N SER A 36 11.09 2.50 20.55
CA SER A 36 10.93 3.84 21.14
C SER A 36 11.23 4.97 20.15
N ASN A 37 12.04 4.71 19.14
CA ASN A 37 12.43 5.65 18.08
C ASN A 37 11.71 5.35 16.75
N PHE A 38 10.57 4.64 16.78
CA PHE A 38 9.81 4.30 15.60
C PHE A 38 9.42 5.55 14.81
N LYS A 39 9.67 5.50 13.51
CA LYS A 39 9.28 6.53 12.55
C LYS A 39 8.32 5.97 11.51
N MET A 40 7.27 6.73 11.23
CA MET A 40 6.27 6.40 10.22
C MET A 40 6.22 7.49 9.14
N ARG A 41 6.59 7.14 7.93
CA ARG A 41 6.44 8.04 6.77
C ARG A 41 5.06 7.84 6.16
N CYS A 42 4.31 8.92 6.07
CA CYS A 42 2.94 8.87 5.55
C CYS A 42 2.81 9.79 4.34
N THR A 43 1.86 9.49 3.46
CA THR A 43 1.46 10.47 2.43
C THR A 43 0.84 11.71 3.06
N HIS A 44 0.89 12.84 2.34
CA HIS A 44 0.17 14.03 2.76
C HIS A 44 -1.33 13.68 3.01
N PRO A 45 -1.97 14.24 4.08
CA PRO A 45 -1.52 15.31 4.96
C PRO A 45 -0.80 14.85 6.24
N PHE A 46 -0.56 13.57 6.43
CA PHE A 46 0.03 13.04 7.67
C PHE A 46 1.54 13.28 7.78
N ASN A 47 2.26 13.21 6.65
CA ASN A 47 3.71 13.41 6.54
C ASN A 47 4.53 12.44 7.43
N GLU A 48 5.61 12.89 8.05
CA GLU A 48 6.44 12.07 8.93
C GLU A 48 5.95 12.20 10.38
N LEU A 49 5.74 11.05 11.04
CA LEU A 49 5.32 10.93 12.43
C LEU A 49 6.34 10.12 13.21
N SER A 50 6.59 10.50 14.46
CA SER A 50 7.60 9.87 15.32
C SER A 50 6.99 9.43 16.66
N GLY A 51 7.26 8.17 17.00
CA GLY A 51 6.80 7.59 18.26
C GLY A 51 5.32 7.24 18.28
N ALA A 52 4.93 6.49 19.29
CA ALA A 52 3.58 5.93 19.39
C ALA A 52 2.49 7.00 19.55
N GLU A 53 2.79 8.08 20.27
CA GLU A 53 1.82 9.13 20.58
C GLU A 53 1.43 9.93 19.32
N GLU A 54 2.40 10.39 18.54
CA GLU A 54 2.11 11.10 17.29
C GLU A 54 1.37 10.23 16.29
N ILE A 55 1.78 8.97 16.16
CA ILE A 55 1.15 8.02 15.23
C ILE A 55 -0.29 7.71 15.67
N ALA A 56 -0.53 7.53 16.97
CA ALA A 56 -1.89 7.35 17.46
C ALA A 56 -2.75 8.57 17.19
N ASN A 57 -2.29 9.76 17.62
CA ASN A 57 -3.08 10.98 17.60
C ASN A 57 -3.29 11.55 16.20
N ASN A 58 -2.27 11.47 15.34
CA ASN A 58 -2.31 12.13 14.03
C ASN A 58 -2.68 11.20 12.87
N LEU A 59 -2.58 9.87 13.04
CA LEU A 59 -2.94 8.91 12.00
C LEU A 59 -4.15 8.06 12.37
N TRP A 60 -4.02 7.18 13.40
CA TRP A 60 -5.02 6.15 13.63
C TRP A 60 -6.30 6.65 14.30
N ILE A 61 -6.21 7.57 15.27
CA ILE A 61 -7.39 8.15 15.92
C ILE A 61 -8.26 8.93 14.92
N PRO A 62 -7.70 9.83 14.06
CA PRO A 62 -8.50 10.49 13.03
C PRO A 62 -9.18 9.50 12.06
N ILE A 63 -8.46 8.46 11.60
CA ILE A 63 -9.03 7.44 10.72
C ILE A 63 -10.17 6.71 11.41
N LYS A 64 -9.94 6.17 12.62
CA LYS A 64 -10.96 5.40 13.37
C LYS A 64 -12.17 6.22 13.77
N ASN A 65 -11.98 7.50 14.06
CA ASN A 65 -13.09 8.40 14.38
C ASN A 65 -13.93 8.75 13.17
N SER A 66 -13.30 8.93 12.02
CA SER A 66 -13.99 9.35 10.80
C SER A 66 -14.69 8.17 10.11
N PHE A 67 -14.08 7.00 10.14
CA PHE A 67 -14.57 5.78 9.50
C PHE A 67 -14.95 4.72 10.54
N ASN A 68 -16.23 4.65 10.92
CA ASN A 68 -16.68 3.78 12.00
C ASN A 68 -18.02 3.09 11.64
N PRO A 69 -18.12 1.75 11.67
CA PRO A 69 -17.02 0.81 11.93
C PRO A 69 -15.96 0.84 10.83
N ILE A 70 -14.75 0.35 11.14
CA ILE A 70 -13.67 0.21 10.18
C ILE A 70 -13.13 -1.22 10.18
N GLN A 71 -12.82 -1.75 9.01
CA GLN A 71 -12.28 -3.08 8.82
C GLN A 71 -11.12 -3.02 7.81
N ARG A 72 -9.98 -3.60 8.18
CA ARG A 72 -8.87 -3.81 7.26
C ARG A 72 -9.16 -4.99 6.34
N ARG A 73 -9.10 -4.78 5.05
CA ARG A 73 -9.24 -5.80 4.01
C ARG A 73 -7.92 -5.87 3.24
N MET A 74 -7.18 -6.93 3.50
CA MET A 74 -5.88 -7.14 2.85
C MET A 74 -6.08 -7.86 1.51
N ASP A 75 -5.41 -7.35 0.47
CA ASP A 75 -5.35 -7.94 -0.86
C ASP A 75 -3.96 -8.52 -1.13
N ILE A 76 -2.93 -7.87 -0.58
CA ILE A 76 -1.53 -8.26 -0.69
C ILE A 76 -0.91 -8.26 0.71
N PHE A 77 -0.16 -9.32 1.01
CA PHE A 77 0.63 -9.45 2.23
C PHE A 77 1.82 -10.37 1.99
N TYR A 78 3.02 -9.87 2.22
CA TYR A 78 4.25 -10.65 2.11
C TYR A 78 5.38 -10.02 2.92
N ALA A 79 6.49 -10.74 3.06
CA ALA A 79 7.72 -10.23 3.64
C ALA A 79 8.91 -10.51 2.73
N GLY A 80 9.94 -9.67 2.84
CA GLY A 80 11.16 -9.79 2.07
C GLY A 80 12.34 -9.09 2.74
N ILE A 81 13.53 -9.38 2.23
CA ILE A 81 14.75 -8.67 2.59
C ILE A 81 14.95 -7.52 1.62
N ASN A 82 15.17 -6.31 2.15
CA ASN A 82 15.46 -5.15 1.33
C ASN A 82 16.92 -5.17 0.88
N SER A 83 17.15 -5.33 -0.42
CA SER A 83 18.49 -5.36 -1.01
C SER A 83 19.25 -4.03 -0.94
N LEU A 84 18.54 -2.92 -0.73
CA LEU A 84 19.12 -1.59 -0.58
C LEU A 84 19.66 -1.33 0.83
N ASP A 85 19.28 -2.15 1.79
CA ASP A 85 19.66 -2.05 3.21
C ASP A 85 20.75 -3.09 3.55
N ASN A 86 21.79 -3.15 2.73
CA ASN A 86 22.89 -4.13 2.79
C ASN A 86 22.41 -5.60 2.85
N ASN A 87 21.22 -5.90 2.31
CA ASN A 87 20.54 -7.19 2.39
C ASN A 87 20.24 -7.67 3.82
N GLU A 88 20.04 -6.77 4.76
CA GLU A 88 19.75 -7.10 6.16
C GLU A 88 18.37 -6.64 6.61
N GLY A 89 17.81 -5.61 5.97
CA GLY A 89 16.52 -5.05 6.33
C GLY A 89 15.37 -6.01 6.06
N LYS A 90 14.71 -6.47 7.12
CA LYS A 90 13.53 -7.33 7.03
C LYS A 90 12.27 -6.47 6.98
N TRP A 91 11.55 -6.54 5.86
CA TRP A 91 10.36 -5.75 5.64
C TRP A 91 9.13 -6.62 5.44
N VAL A 92 8.01 -6.17 6.00
CA VAL A 92 6.69 -6.75 5.79
C VAL A 92 5.82 -5.72 5.08
N THR A 93 5.17 -6.14 4.01
CA THR A 93 4.35 -5.29 3.15
C THR A 93 2.90 -5.75 3.17
N SER A 94 1.98 -4.79 3.26
CA SER A 94 0.55 -5.03 3.10
C SER A 94 -0.07 -3.96 2.20
N MET A 95 -0.98 -4.38 1.33
CA MET A 95 -1.80 -3.48 0.53
C MET A 95 -3.26 -3.97 0.55
N GLY A 96 -4.19 -3.06 0.49
CA GLY A 96 -5.62 -3.35 0.50
C GLY A 96 -6.45 -2.10 0.78
N HIS A 97 -7.54 -2.27 1.51
CA HIS A 97 -8.47 -1.19 1.81
C HIS A 97 -8.83 -1.17 3.29
N LEU A 98 -8.91 0.02 3.85
CA LEU A 98 -9.62 0.27 5.09
C LEU A 98 -11.08 0.55 4.71
N MET A 99 -11.94 -0.45 4.85
CA MET A 99 -13.37 -0.34 4.58
C MET A 99 -14.07 0.21 5.82
N GLY A 100 -14.82 1.29 5.66
CA GLY A 100 -15.54 1.88 6.79
C GLY A 100 -16.76 2.69 6.35
N VAL A 101 -17.56 3.11 7.35
CA VAL A 101 -18.65 4.05 7.14
C VAL A 101 -18.16 5.45 7.52
N PHE A 102 -18.20 6.39 6.57
CA PHE A 102 -17.73 7.75 6.78
C PHE A 102 -18.74 8.55 7.60
N LYS A 103 -18.48 8.71 8.91
CA LYS A 103 -19.42 9.28 9.89
C LYS A 103 -19.02 10.61 10.49
N LYS A 104 -17.73 10.95 10.50
CA LYS A 104 -17.24 12.25 11.03
C LYS A 104 -16.30 12.89 10.04
N SER A 105 -16.17 14.20 10.10
CA SER A 105 -15.30 14.98 9.23
C SER A 105 -13.86 14.41 9.21
N PHE A 106 -13.26 14.33 8.03
CA PHE A 106 -11.89 13.92 7.81
C PHE A 106 -11.18 14.98 6.95
N PHE A 107 -10.21 15.67 7.53
CA PHE A 107 -9.50 16.80 6.90
C PHE A 107 -10.45 17.86 6.30
N GLY A 108 -11.50 18.22 7.01
CA GLY A 108 -12.49 19.20 6.55
C GLY A 108 -13.54 18.67 5.59
N ILE A 109 -13.37 17.46 5.04
CA ILE A 109 -14.36 16.80 4.20
C ILE A 109 -15.52 16.34 5.09
N GLN A 110 -16.74 16.75 4.73
CA GLN A 110 -17.94 16.44 5.51
C GLN A 110 -18.41 15.00 5.27
N PRO A 111 -18.89 14.29 6.31
CA PRO A 111 -19.36 12.92 6.20
C PRO A 111 -20.64 12.80 5.38
N ASN A 112 -20.78 11.68 4.68
CA ASN A 112 -21.96 11.36 3.89
C ASN A 112 -22.66 10.07 4.33
N TYR A 113 -22.17 9.42 5.41
CA TYR A 113 -22.68 8.17 6.00
C TYR A 113 -22.70 6.97 5.04
N LYS A 114 -21.93 7.03 3.94
CA LYS A 114 -21.75 5.92 3.00
C LYS A 114 -20.54 5.07 3.38
N SER A 115 -20.58 3.83 2.93
CA SER A 115 -19.40 2.96 2.96
C SER A 115 -18.35 3.48 1.99
N ILE A 116 -17.11 3.49 2.43
CA ILE A 116 -15.94 3.84 1.63
C ILE A 116 -14.87 2.75 1.76
N LEU A 117 -14.00 2.70 0.80
CA LEU A 117 -12.81 1.85 0.79
C LEU A 117 -11.58 2.73 0.61
N LEU A 118 -10.96 3.13 1.71
CA LEU A 118 -9.73 3.91 1.69
C LEU A 118 -8.58 2.97 1.37
N ARG A 119 -8.02 3.05 0.16
CA ARG A 119 -6.90 2.22 -0.26
C ARG A 119 -5.63 2.59 0.49
N TYR A 120 -4.89 1.56 0.90
CA TYR A 120 -3.60 1.71 1.55
C TYR A 120 -2.53 0.80 0.95
N ALA A 121 -1.27 1.22 1.06
CA ALA A 121 -0.09 0.37 0.98
C ALA A 121 0.81 0.67 2.18
N GLU A 122 1.20 -0.34 2.91
CA GLU A 122 1.99 -0.23 4.14
C GLU A 122 3.25 -1.08 4.07
N PHE A 123 4.31 -0.56 4.66
CA PHE A 123 5.61 -1.20 4.74
C PHE A 123 6.15 -1.06 6.17
N TYR A 124 6.64 -2.15 6.74
CA TYR A 124 7.16 -2.16 8.11
C TYR A 124 8.50 -2.89 8.19
N LYS A 125 9.53 -2.19 8.65
CA LYS A 125 10.83 -2.77 8.97
C LYS A 125 10.77 -3.39 10.36
N VAL A 126 11.24 -4.63 10.49
CA VAL A 126 11.25 -5.36 11.75
C VAL A 126 12.67 -5.69 12.14
N GLU A 127 13.07 -5.26 13.34
CA GLU A 127 14.38 -5.54 13.94
C GLU A 127 14.17 -5.89 15.42
N ASN A 128 14.88 -6.89 15.91
CA ASN A 128 14.83 -7.30 17.32
C ASN A 128 13.41 -7.50 17.87
N ASN A 129 12.53 -8.10 17.05
CA ASN A 129 11.12 -8.34 17.36
C ASN A 129 10.31 -7.06 17.67
N LYS A 130 10.69 -5.95 17.04
CA LYS A 130 9.99 -4.66 17.07
C LYS A 130 9.90 -4.06 15.68
N ILE A 131 8.85 -3.31 15.42
CA ILE A 131 8.73 -2.47 14.23
C ILE A 131 9.56 -1.21 14.48
N THR A 132 10.57 -0.96 13.65
CA THR A 132 11.52 0.17 13.82
C THR A 132 11.26 1.30 12.85
N GLU A 133 10.78 0.98 11.65
CA GLU A 133 10.38 1.96 10.63
C GLU A 133 9.09 1.53 9.97
N GLY A 134 8.33 2.49 9.48
CA GLY A 134 7.13 2.23 8.69
C GLY A 134 6.92 3.27 7.59
N ALA A 135 6.15 2.89 6.60
CA ALA A 135 5.60 3.81 5.62
C ALA A 135 4.15 3.44 5.32
N ILE A 136 3.28 4.43 5.17
CA ILE A 136 1.90 4.23 4.74
C ILE A 136 1.54 5.22 3.63
N PHE A 137 1.00 4.67 2.57
CA PHE A 137 0.43 5.40 1.44
C PHE A 137 -1.09 5.24 1.51
N LEU A 138 -1.79 6.34 1.72
CA LEU A 138 -3.26 6.37 1.73
C LEU A 138 -3.74 7.12 0.50
N ASP A 139 -4.64 6.52 -0.27
CA ASP A 139 -5.18 7.11 -1.49
C ASP A 139 -6.35 8.05 -1.17
N ILE A 140 -6.00 9.23 -0.64
CA ILE A 140 -6.97 10.27 -0.29
C ILE A 140 -7.70 10.78 -1.53
N MET A 141 -7.03 10.85 -2.69
CA MET A 141 -7.67 11.30 -3.93
C MET A 141 -8.76 10.33 -4.38
N ASN A 142 -8.52 9.01 -4.31
CA ASN A 142 -9.56 8.03 -4.61
C ASN A 142 -10.71 8.08 -3.59
N PHE A 143 -10.40 8.30 -2.30
CA PHE A 143 -11.44 8.55 -1.29
C PHE A 143 -12.31 9.76 -1.66
N MET A 144 -11.70 10.87 -2.08
CA MET A 144 -12.46 12.06 -2.54
C MET A 144 -13.34 11.74 -3.75
N GLN A 145 -12.85 10.98 -4.71
CA GLN A 145 -13.62 10.54 -5.88
C GLN A 145 -14.81 9.64 -5.50
N GLN A 146 -14.67 8.75 -4.50
CA GLN A 146 -15.78 7.95 -3.98
C GLN A 146 -16.89 8.82 -3.35
N LEU A 147 -16.56 10.02 -2.90
CA LEU A 147 -17.53 11.00 -2.39
C LEU A 147 -18.13 11.89 -3.47
N GLY A 148 -17.70 11.76 -4.72
CA GLY A 148 -18.10 12.63 -5.83
C GLY A 148 -17.46 14.02 -5.79
N LEU A 149 -16.36 14.18 -5.05
CA LEU A 149 -15.59 15.42 -5.02
C LEU A 149 -14.68 15.50 -6.26
N PRO A 150 -14.52 16.69 -6.85
CA PRO A 150 -13.64 16.87 -8.00
C PRO A 150 -12.18 16.67 -7.58
N VAL A 151 -11.46 15.89 -8.36
CA VAL A 151 -10.02 15.69 -8.25
C VAL A 151 -9.39 16.15 -9.54
N ILE A 152 -8.40 17.03 -9.47
CA ILE A 152 -7.73 17.61 -10.63
C ILE A 152 -6.26 17.15 -10.64
N PRO A 153 -5.75 16.68 -11.78
CA PRO A 153 -6.44 16.44 -13.06
C PRO A 153 -7.44 15.27 -13.00
N GLU A 154 -8.34 15.19 -13.97
CA GLU A 154 -9.20 14.02 -14.13
C GLU A 154 -8.37 12.79 -14.42
N SER A 155 -8.78 11.65 -13.85
CA SER A 155 -8.09 10.37 -14.06
C SER A 155 -8.21 9.92 -15.51
N THR A 156 -7.10 9.54 -16.12
CA THR A 156 -7.05 8.93 -17.46
C THR A 156 -7.39 7.44 -17.43
N GLY A 157 -7.20 6.79 -16.28
CA GLY A 157 -7.55 5.40 -16.04
C GLY A 157 -8.89 5.25 -15.32
N LEU A 158 -9.23 4.01 -15.02
CA LEU A 158 -10.48 3.66 -14.33
C LEU A 158 -10.48 4.16 -12.89
N VAL A 159 -11.52 4.91 -12.54
CA VAL A 159 -11.79 5.33 -11.16
C VAL A 159 -12.69 4.30 -10.49
N CYS A 160 -12.09 3.39 -9.76
CA CYS A 160 -12.83 2.33 -9.06
C CYS A 160 -12.11 1.93 -7.78
N VAL A 161 -12.80 1.15 -6.96
CA VAL A 161 -12.15 0.34 -5.93
C VAL A 161 -11.41 -0.79 -6.63
N THR A 162 -10.10 -0.80 -6.51
CA THR A 162 -9.26 -1.77 -7.21
C THR A 162 -9.37 -3.14 -6.53
N PRO A 163 -9.84 -4.19 -7.21
CA PRO A 163 -9.89 -5.52 -6.63
C PRO A 163 -8.47 -6.05 -6.41
N GLY A 164 -8.29 -6.85 -5.37
CA GLY A 164 -7.07 -7.63 -5.19
C GLY A 164 -6.95 -8.75 -6.24
N PRO A 165 -5.85 -9.54 -6.20
CA PRO A 165 -5.70 -10.71 -7.05
C PRO A 165 -6.87 -11.67 -6.86
N MET A 166 -7.55 -12.04 -7.96
CA MET A 166 -8.80 -12.81 -7.95
C MET A 166 -8.69 -14.18 -7.25
N ASN A 167 -7.51 -14.75 -7.22
CA ASN A 167 -7.23 -16.04 -6.59
C ASN A 167 -6.61 -15.94 -5.20
N HIS A 168 -6.60 -14.74 -4.59
CA HIS A 168 -5.98 -14.42 -3.29
C HIS A 168 -4.48 -14.76 -3.18
N ARG A 169 -3.78 -14.95 -4.28
CA ARG A 169 -2.34 -15.26 -4.29
C ARG A 169 -1.45 -14.12 -3.81
N GLY A 170 -1.98 -12.93 -3.62
CA GLY A 170 -1.29 -11.81 -2.99
C GLY A 170 -1.08 -11.96 -1.48
N LEU A 171 -1.80 -12.86 -0.81
CA LEU A 171 -1.71 -13.11 0.62
C LEU A 171 -0.73 -14.26 0.90
N LYS A 172 0.52 -13.92 1.17
CA LYS A 172 1.63 -14.87 1.40
C LYS A 172 1.88 -15.05 2.91
N TYR A 173 0.93 -15.65 3.59
CA TYR A 173 1.05 -15.94 5.04
C TYR A 173 2.13 -17.00 5.30
N GLU A 174 2.15 -18.04 4.51
CA GLU A 174 3.10 -19.14 4.63
C GLU A 174 4.46 -18.83 3.99
N HIS A 175 5.45 -19.65 4.29
CA HIS A 175 6.74 -19.57 3.65
C HIS A 175 6.62 -19.87 2.15
N SER A 176 7.16 -18.99 1.32
CA SER A 176 7.18 -19.16 -0.14
C SER A 176 8.41 -20.01 -0.55
N ASN A 177 8.28 -20.71 -1.67
CA ASN A 177 9.42 -21.43 -2.24
C ASN A 177 10.54 -20.47 -2.61
N ASP A 178 11.73 -20.70 -2.08
CA ASP A 178 12.87 -19.80 -2.21
C ASP A 178 13.33 -19.64 -3.67
N ALA A 179 13.36 -20.74 -4.43
CA ALA A 179 13.78 -20.69 -5.83
C ALA A 179 12.79 -19.89 -6.70
N GLU A 180 11.49 -20.04 -6.45
CA GLU A 180 10.46 -19.27 -7.16
C GLU A 180 10.48 -17.78 -6.73
N SER A 181 10.73 -17.53 -5.45
CA SER A 181 10.89 -16.14 -4.94
C SER A 181 12.10 -15.47 -5.59
N GLN A 182 13.21 -16.17 -5.74
CA GLN A 182 14.42 -15.66 -6.39
C GLN A 182 14.16 -15.34 -7.87
N LYS A 183 13.52 -16.24 -8.62
CA LYS A 183 13.13 -15.99 -10.02
C LYS A 183 12.23 -14.76 -10.16
N THR A 184 11.27 -14.61 -9.24
CA THR A 184 10.38 -13.44 -9.21
C THR A 184 11.17 -12.16 -8.97
N LEU A 185 12.11 -12.17 -8.03
CA LEU A 185 12.96 -11.02 -7.74
C LEU A 185 13.84 -10.64 -8.93
N GLU A 186 14.43 -11.61 -9.61
CA GLU A 186 15.22 -11.39 -10.84
C GLU A 186 14.37 -10.79 -11.96
N LEU A 187 13.12 -11.25 -12.13
CA LEU A 187 12.17 -10.66 -13.07
C LEU A 187 11.88 -9.19 -12.73
N ILE A 188 11.60 -8.89 -11.46
CA ILE A 188 11.33 -7.52 -10.98
C ILE A 188 12.55 -6.61 -11.19
N HIS A 189 13.76 -7.08 -10.90
CA HIS A 189 14.98 -6.30 -11.13
C HIS A 189 15.17 -5.99 -12.62
N ARG A 190 14.98 -6.97 -13.49
CA ARG A 190 15.07 -6.78 -14.94
C ARG A 190 14.02 -5.81 -15.45
N MET A 191 12.77 -5.95 -15.02
CA MET A 191 11.68 -5.02 -15.34
C MET A 191 12.01 -3.59 -14.91
N ARG A 192 12.41 -3.41 -13.65
CA ARG A 192 12.80 -2.10 -13.12
C ARG A 192 13.94 -1.47 -13.91
N ASP A 193 14.98 -2.23 -14.22
CA ASP A 193 16.13 -1.73 -14.95
C ASP A 193 15.77 -1.25 -16.37
N ARG A 194 14.81 -1.92 -17.03
CA ARG A 194 14.25 -1.46 -18.30
C ARG A 194 13.48 -0.17 -18.14
N LEU A 195 12.58 -0.09 -17.17
CA LEU A 195 11.78 1.12 -16.91
C LEU A 195 12.66 2.34 -16.59
N VAL A 196 13.77 2.15 -15.89
CA VAL A 196 14.68 3.26 -15.50
C VAL A 196 15.60 3.68 -16.65
N LYS A 197 16.15 2.72 -17.40
CA LYS A 197 17.11 2.99 -18.49
C LYS A 197 16.44 3.47 -19.77
N GLY A 198 15.13 3.31 -19.87
CA GLY A 198 14.40 3.40 -21.12
C GLY A 198 14.78 2.24 -22.05
N SER A 199 14.00 2.03 -23.08
CA SER A 199 14.32 1.04 -24.10
C SER A 199 14.52 1.70 -25.45
N ASN A 200 15.34 1.07 -26.29
CA ASN A 200 15.45 1.40 -27.71
C ASN A 200 14.31 0.75 -28.52
N MET A 201 13.27 0.25 -27.86
CA MET A 201 12.16 -0.41 -28.54
C MET A 201 11.22 0.60 -29.20
N LYS A 202 10.63 0.21 -30.32
CA LYS A 202 9.77 1.06 -31.13
C LYS A 202 8.41 1.37 -30.49
N SER A 203 8.01 0.61 -29.49
CA SER A 203 6.76 0.83 -28.77
C SER A 203 6.85 0.40 -27.30
N TYR A 204 6.16 1.14 -26.44
CA TYR A 204 6.02 0.80 -25.02
C TYR A 204 5.35 -0.56 -24.81
N LYS A 205 4.42 -0.94 -25.70
CA LYS A 205 3.77 -2.23 -25.64
C LYS A 205 4.76 -3.38 -25.80
N ASP A 206 5.63 -3.31 -26.80
CA ASP A 206 6.63 -4.35 -27.06
C ASP A 206 7.62 -4.48 -25.90
N GLU A 207 7.95 -3.37 -25.26
CA GLU A 207 8.80 -3.38 -24.07
C GLU A 207 8.14 -4.06 -22.88
N LEU A 208 6.90 -3.70 -22.58
CA LEU A 208 6.17 -4.22 -21.44
C LEU A 208 5.87 -5.72 -21.58
N THR A 209 5.58 -6.22 -22.78
CA THR A 209 5.33 -7.64 -23.04
C THR A 209 6.50 -8.56 -22.71
N LEU A 210 7.71 -8.01 -22.52
CA LEU A 210 8.88 -8.80 -22.16
C LEU A 210 8.84 -9.30 -20.71
N ASP A 211 8.14 -8.59 -19.83
CA ASP A 211 8.17 -8.87 -18.38
C ASP A 211 6.76 -8.91 -17.74
N TRP A 212 5.74 -8.46 -18.45
CA TRP A 212 4.38 -8.34 -17.92
C TRP A 212 3.43 -9.29 -18.66
N HIS A 213 2.47 -9.83 -17.92
CA HIS A 213 1.39 -10.62 -18.51
C HIS A 213 0.38 -9.71 -19.23
N ASP A 214 -0.22 -10.20 -20.31
CA ASP A 214 -1.19 -9.43 -21.10
C ASP A 214 -2.43 -9.04 -20.29
N ASP A 215 -2.82 -9.85 -19.32
CA ASP A 215 -3.97 -9.66 -18.43
C ASP A 215 -3.62 -8.94 -17.12
N MET A 216 -2.50 -8.21 -17.09
CA MET A 216 -2.06 -7.48 -15.91
C MET A 216 -3.07 -6.41 -15.50
N ILE A 217 -3.15 -6.16 -14.20
CA ILE A 217 -3.83 -5.01 -13.63
C ILE A 217 -2.78 -4.08 -13.01
N TRP A 218 -2.83 -2.81 -13.38
CA TRP A 218 -2.06 -1.77 -12.71
C TRP A 218 -2.97 -0.93 -11.81
N TRP A 219 -2.63 -0.86 -10.54
CA TRP A 219 -3.40 -0.14 -9.55
C TRP A 219 -2.88 1.30 -9.41
N GLY A 220 -3.12 2.11 -10.42
CA GLY A 220 -2.79 3.53 -10.37
C GLY A 220 -3.57 4.25 -9.27
N PRO A 221 -2.94 5.22 -8.58
CA PRO A 221 -3.59 6.00 -7.54
C PRO A 221 -4.68 6.92 -8.08
N GLY A 222 -5.51 7.46 -7.18
CA GLY A 222 -6.45 8.53 -7.51
C GLY A 222 -5.74 9.69 -8.21
N GLY A 223 -6.38 10.28 -9.22
CA GLY A 223 -5.76 11.27 -10.12
C GLY A 223 -5.10 10.67 -11.37
N ILE A 224 -4.74 9.37 -11.36
CA ILE A 224 -4.28 8.63 -12.55
C ILE A 224 -5.32 7.56 -12.90
N GLY A 225 -5.71 6.73 -11.94
CA GLY A 225 -6.66 5.65 -12.11
C GLY A 225 -6.01 4.31 -12.47
N ALA A 226 -6.78 3.23 -12.31
CA ALA A 226 -6.34 1.88 -12.58
C ALA A 226 -6.42 1.54 -14.08
N SER A 227 -5.59 0.60 -14.53
CA SER A 227 -5.57 0.10 -15.90
C SER A 227 -5.61 -1.42 -15.93
N TYR A 228 -6.28 -1.96 -16.91
CA TYR A 228 -6.32 -3.39 -17.19
C TYR A 228 -5.70 -3.66 -18.57
N THR A 229 -4.95 -4.74 -18.70
CA THR A 229 -4.11 -5.11 -19.84
C THR A 229 -2.94 -4.15 -20.10
N ILE A 230 -1.94 -4.64 -20.81
CA ILE A 230 -0.81 -3.80 -21.26
C ILE A 230 -1.31 -2.64 -22.14
N ASP A 231 -2.25 -2.88 -23.04
CA ASP A 231 -2.83 -1.82 -23.88
C ASP A 231 -3.54 -0.74 -23.05
N GLY A 232 -4.31 -1.14 -22.04
CA GLY A 232 -4.96 -0.21 -21.12
C GLY A 232 -3.96 0.62 -20.32
N TYR A 233 -2.87 0.00 -19.84
CA TYR A 233 -1.80 0.69 -19.14
C TYR A 233 -1.08 1.70 -20.04
N VAL A 234 -0.73 1.32 -21.26
CA VAL A 234 -0.09 2.23 -22.21
C VAL A 234 -0.98 3.43 -22.51
N LYS A 235 -2.27 3.23 -22.76
CA LYS A 235 -3.22 4.31 -23.07
C LYS A 235 -3.53 5.21 -21.87
N GLY A 236 -3.73 4.61 -20.71
CA GLY A 236 -4.20 5.32 -19.50
C GLY A 236 -3.07 5.93 -18.65
N HIS A 237 -1.84 5.45 -18.80
CA HIS A 237 -0.73 5.89 -17.98
C HIS A 237 0.51 6.28 -18.79
N THR A 238 1.12 5.33 -19.51
CA THR A 238 2.43 5.59 -20.15
C THR A 238 2.35 6.70 -21.17
N LYS A 239 1.38 6.64 -22.08
CA LYS A 239 1.24 7.63 -23.15
C LYS A 239 0.90 9.03 -22.61
N PRO A 240 -0.10 9.23 -21.74
CA PRO A 240 -0.36 10.54 -21.14
C PRO A 240 0.84 11.12 -20.38
N PHE A 241 1.64 10.27 -19.72
CA PHE A 241 2.83 10.71 -19.00
C PHE A 241 3.95 11.23 -19.91
N HIS A 242 4.07 10.68 -21.12
CA HIS A 242 5.09 11.11 -22.10
C HIS A 242 4.62 12.21 -23.06
N ASP A 243 3.32 12.30 -23.31
CA ASP A 243 2.74 13.29 -24.21
C ASP A 243 2.45 14.64 -23.52
N GLY A 244 2.39 14.66 -22.17
CA GLY A 244 2.12 15.86 -21.34
C GLY A 244 3.36 16.45 -20.72
#